data_df42463560de22b04d75e15cc60a37ae
#
_entry.id   df42463560de22b04d75e15cc60a37ae
#
_cell.length_a   1.000
_cell.length_b   1.000
_cell.length_c   1.000
_cell.angle_alpha   90.00
_cell.angle_beta   90.00
_cell.angle_gamma   90.00
#
_symmetry.space_group_name_H-M   'P 1'
#
loop_
_entity.id
_entity.type
_entity.pdbx_description
1 polymer ?
#
loop_
_entity_poly.entity_id
_entity_poly.type
_entity_poly.pdbx_seq_one_letter_code
_entity_poly.pdbx_strand_id
1 'polypeptide(L)'
;VVGIARQVLAPFFLHALHRIDMNALDDMVSQARSAFQEAQTPTDLENAKAQYLGKSGRITELMKGLATLSVDEKKSQGAAINLAKQAIEAALQERRSALAEAELQAQLKSEALDVTLPGRERPAGGLHPVSLTLERIEAIFGSMGFDVADGPEIESDW
;
A
#
# COMPACT_ATOMS: atom_id res chain seq x y z
N VAL A 1 2.17 -15.86 -68.74
CA VAL A 1 1.85 -14.61 -68.00
C VAL A 1 1.22 -14.95 -66.63
N VAL A 2 1.81 -15.87 -65.86
CA VAL A 2 1.25 -16.24 -64.54
C VAL A 2 2.32 -16.17 -63.42
N GLY A 3 3.55 -15.72 -63.75
CA GLY A 3 4.70 -15.79 -62.85
C GLY A 3 5.03 -14.54 -62.02
N ILE A 4 4.45 -13.39 -62.25
CA ILE A 4 4.90 -12.11 -61.68
C ILE A 4 4.00 -11.61 -60.48
N ALA A 5 2.76 -12.14 -60.36
CA ALA A 5 1.85 -11.69 -59.30
C ALA A 5 2.14 -12.28 -57.89
N ARG A 6 3.00 -13.29 -57.79
CA ARG A 6 3.22 -14.01 -56.50
C ARG A 6 4.35 -13.45 -55.66
N GLN A 7 5.17 -12.57 -56.17
CA GLN A 7 6.38 -12.08 -55.49
C GLN A 7 6.26 -10.69 -54.89
N VAL A 8 5.18 -9.94 -55.20
CA VAL A 8 4.98 -8.57 -54.71
C VAL A 8 4.04 -8.51 -53.52
N LEU A 9 3.20 -9.56 -53.29
CA LEU A 9 2.24 -9.58 -52.18
C LEU A 9 2.80 -10.15 -50.86
N ALA A 10 3.91 -10.86 -50.91
CA ALA A 10 4.47 -11.48 -49.70
C ALA A 10 5.00 -10.49 -48.65
N PRO A 11 5.70 -9.38 -48.97
CA PRO A 11 6.20 -8.44 -47.97
C PRO A 11 5.09 -7.59 -47.35
N PHE A 12 3.98 -7.34 -48.07
CA PHE A 12 2.90 -6.51 -47.57
C PHE A 12 2.01 -7.26 -46.54
N PHE A 13 1.86 -8.58 -46.70
CA PHE A 13 1.08 -9.41 -45.77
C PHE A 13 1.87 -9.75 -44.51
N LEU A 14 3.19 -9.81 -44.56
CA LEU A 14 4.05 -10.05 -43.41
C LEU A 14 4.18 -8.80 -42.54
N HIS A 15 3.99 -7.61 -43.11
CA HIS A 15 4.03 -6.32 -42.39
C HIS A 15 2.74 -6.07 -41.59
N ALA A 16 1.61 -6.64 -42.03
CA ALA A 16 0.32 -6.50 -41.35
C ALA A 16 0.19 -7.36 -40.05
N LEU A 17 1.02 -8.43 -39.95
CA LEU A 17 0.99 -9.35 -38.79
C LEU A 17 1.86 -8.90 -37.61
N HIS A 18 2.66 -7.84 -37.74
CA HIS A 18 3.56 -7.35 -36.68
C HIS A 18 3.11 -6.05 -36.02
N ARG A 19 1.96 -5.53 -36.41
CA ARG A 19 1.38 -4.37 -35.76
C ARG A 19 0.62 -4.84 -34.50
N ILE A 20 1.14 -4.52 -33.32
CA ILE A 20 0.41 -4.78 -32.08
C ILE A 20 -0.88 -3.93 -32.15
N ASP A 21 -2.02 -4.59 -32.25
CA ASP A 21 -3.32 -3.93 -32.23
C ASP A 21 -3.51 -3.24 -30.87
N MET A 22 -3.80 -1.94 -30.92
CA MET A 22 -4.15 -1.18 -29.68
C MET A 22 -5.29 -1.85 -28.92
N ASN A 23 -6.25 -2.42 -29.64
CA ASN A 23 -7.35 -3.19 -29.04
C ASN A 23 -6.84 -4.42 -28.25
N ALA A 24 -5.82 -5.11 -28.74
CA ALA A 24 -5.24 -6.26 -28.06
C ALA A 24 -4.52 -5.88 -26.75
N LEU A 25 -3.94 -4.67 -26.67
CA LEU A 25 -3.36 -4.14 -25.43
C LEU A 25 -4.44 -3.75 -24.43
N ASP A 26 -5.53 -3.11 -24.87
CA ASP A 26 -6.65 -2.75 -24.03
C ASP A 26 -7.37 -3.99 -23.49
N ASP A 27 -7.55 -5.01 -24.31
CA ASP A 27 -8.08 -6.31 -23.89
C ASP A 27 -7.18 -6.98 -22.87
N MET A 28 -5.86 -6.91 -23.03
CA MET A 28 -4.92 -7.45 -22.05
C MET A 28 -4.97 -6.71 -20.72
N VAL A 29 -5.08 -5.38 -20.73
CA VAL A 29 -5.25 -4.58 -19.52
C VAL A 29 -6.55 -4.94 -18.80
N SER A 30 -7.64 -5.12 -19.54
CA SER A 30 -8.94 -5.52 -18.98
C SER A 30 -8.89 -6.92 -18.37
N GLN A 31 -8.27 -7.89 -19.07
CA GLN A 31 -8.07 -9.25 -18.55
C GLN A 31 -7.20 -9.25 -17.29
N ALA A 32 -6.12 -8.46 -17.27
CA ALA A 32 -5.28 -8.34 -16.10
C ALA A 32 -6.04 -7.76 -14.89
N ARG A 33 -6.84 -6.71 -15.13
CA ARG A 33 -7.70 -6.12 -14.09
C ARG A 33 -8.70 -7.11 -13.54
N SER A 34 -9.37 -7.86 -14.39
CA SER A 34 -10.32 -8.92 -13.95
C SER A 34 -9.61 -9.99 -13.13
N ALA A 35 -8.46 -10.48 -13.60
CA ALA A 35 -7.68 -11.48 -12.87
C ALA A 35 -7.22 -10.98 -11.49
N PHE A 36 -6.85 -9.69 -11.37
CA PHE A 36 -6.48 -9.11 -10.08
C PHE A 36 -7.69 -8.93 -9.16
N GLN A 37 -8.87 -8.59 -9.71
CA GLN A 37 -10.10 -8.48 -8.91
C GLN A 37 -10.58 -9.84 -8.38
N GLU A 38 -10.40 -10.90 -9.14
CA GLU A 38 -10.75 -12.26 -8.74
C GLU A 38 -9.80 -12.85 -7.69
N ALA A 39 -8.55 -12.34 -7.60
CA ALA A 39 -7.59 -12.78 -6.61
C ALA A 39 -8.09 -12.45 -5.19
N GLN A 40 -8.32 -13.47 -4.37
CA GLN A 40 -8.78 -13.33 -2.99
C GLN A 40 -7.65 -13.37 -1.98
N THR A 41 -6.51 -13.93 -2.36
CA THR A 41 -5.33 -14.02 -1.50
C THR A 41 -4.15 -13.26 -2.08
N PRO A 42 -3.20 -12.79 -1.24
CA PRO A 42 -1.96 -12.19 -1.72
C PRO A 42 -1.16 -13.12 -2.66
N THR A 43 -1.23 -14.43 -2.42
CA THR A 43 -0.57 -15.45 -3.25
C THR A 43 -1.17 -15.52 -4.65
N ASP A 44 -2.50 -15.50 -4.75
CA ASP A 44 -3.19 -15.49 -6.04
C ASP A 44 -2.87 -14.22 -6.84
N LEU A 45 -2.77 -13.10 -6.15
CA LEU A 45 -2.41 -11.82 -6.75
C LEU A 45 -0.97 -11.83 -7.31
N GLU A 46 -0.01 -12.41 -6.59
CA GLU A 46 1.37 -12.55 -7.08
C GLU A 46 1.45 -13.55 -8.25
N ASN A 47 0.65 -14.62 -8.25
CA ASN A 47 0.54 -15.54 -9.38
C ASN A 47 -0.03 -14.85 -10.63
N ALA A 48 -1.11 -14.07 -10.47
CA ALA A 48 -1.68 -13.28 -11.56
C ALA A 48 -0.68 -12.24 -12.07
N LYS A 49 0.04 -11.54 -11.19
CA LYS A 49 1.12 -10.63 -11.58
C LYS A 49 2.21 -11.32 -12.41
N ALA A 50 2.60 -12.54 -12.04
CA ALA A 50 3.63 -13.30 -12.76
C ALA A 50 3.21 -13.62 -14.20
N GLN A 51 1.92 -13.85 -14.45
CA GLN A 51 1.37 -14.11 -15.79
C GLN A 51 1.47 -12.89 -16.72
N TYR A 52 1.30 -11.67 -16.19
CA TYR A 52 1.29 -10.44 -17.01
C TYR A 52 2.64 -9.71 -17.00
N LEU A 53 3.24 -9.55 -15.80
CA LEU A 53 4.45 -8.73 -15.58
C LEU A 53 5.72 -9.55 -15.31
N GLY A 54 5.62 -10.89 -15.25
CA GLY A 54 6.76 -11.77 -14.98
C GLY A 54 7.80 -11.79 -16.10
N LYS A 55 8.91 -12.51 -15.88
CA LYS A 55 9.98 -12.70 -16.89
C LYS A 55 9.47 -13.36 -18.18
N SER A 56 8.47 -14.22 -18.08
CA SER A 56 7.74 -14.88 -19.17
C SER A 56 6.32 -14.31 -19.33
N GLY A 57 6.05 -13.14 -18.76
CA GLY A 57 4.75 -12.52 -18.80
C GLY A 57 4.41 -11.96 -20.17
N ARG A 58 3.12 -11.85 -20.46
CA ARG A 58 2.61 -11.37 -21.77
C ARG A 58 3.19 -10.02 -22.17
N ILE A 59 3.36 -9.08 -21.23
CA ILE A 59 3.98 -7.75 -21.51
C ILE A 59 5.45 -7.90 -21.87
N THR A 60 6.17 -8.78 -21.19
CA THR A 60 7.60 -9.02 -21.45
C THR A 60 7.81 -9.66 -22.82
N GLU A 61 6.92 -10.54 -23.25
CA GLU A 61 6.94 -11.11 -24.61
C GLU A 61 6.68 -10.06 -25.67
N LEU A 62 5.71 -9.17 -25.47
CA LEU A 62 5.47 -8.03 -26.38
C LEU A 62 6.69 -7.10 -26.45
N MET A 63 7.34 -6.81 -25.34
CA MET A 63 8.57 -6.00 -25.33
C MET A 63 9.73 -6.68 -26.08
N LYS A 64 9.86 -8.00 -25.99
CA LYS A 64 10.85 -8.76 -26.79
C LYS A 64 10.52 -8.70 -28.28
N GLY A 65 9.25 -8.77 -28.65
CA GLY A 65 8.78 -8.62 -30.04
C GLY A 65 9.13 -7.27 -30.66
N LEU A 66 9.21 -6.20 -29.85
CA LEU A 66 9.65 -4.89 -30.35
C LEU A 66 11.08 -4.86 -30.87
N ALA A 67 11.94 -5.78 -30.43
CA ALA A 67 13.35 -5.79 -30.81
C ALA A 67 13.55 -5.97 -32.33
N THR A 68 12.57 -6.53 -33.02
CA THR A 68 12.62 -6.85 -34.48
C THR A 68 12.03 -5.74 -35.36
N LEU A 69 11.43 -4.69 -34.78
CA LEU A 69 10.72 -3.62 -35.49
C LEU A 69 11.65 -2.44 -35.86
N SER A 70 11.15 -1.57 -36.76
CA SER A 70 11.85 -0.33 -37.16
C SER A 70 11.93 0.68 -36.00
N VAL A 71 12.81 1.68 -36.09
CA VAL A 71 13.06 2.63 -34.99
C VAL A 71 11.83 3.48 -34.63
N ASP A 72 11.06 3.88 -35.64
CA ASP A 72 9.88 4.73 -35.43
C ASP A 72 8.70 3.91 -34.86
N GLU A 73 8.52 2.68 -35.32
CA GLU A 73 7.54 1.75 -34.78
C GLU A 73 7.88 1.33 -33.36
N LYS A 74 9.15 1.16 -33.01
CA LYS A 74 9.60 0.92 -31.63
C LYS A 74 9.20 2.04 -30.69
N LYS A 75 9.30 3.30 -31.12
CA LYS A 75 8.90 4.45 -30.29
C LYS A 75 7.41 4.48 -30.01
N SER A 76 6.58 4.33 -31.04
CA SER A 76 5.13 4.39 -30.89
C SER A 76 4.56 3.21 -30.12
N GLN A 77 4.97 1.98 -30.48
CA GLN A 77 4.49 0.77 -29.82
C GLN A 77 5.10 0.61 -28.41
N GLY A 78 6.35 1.01 -28.21
CA GLY A 78 6.98 1.03 -26.89
C GLY A 78 6.27 1.97 -25.91
N ALA A 79 5.81 3.14 -26.38
CA ALA A 79 5.00 4.05 -25.55
C ALA A 79 3.65 3.42 -25.16
N ALA A 80 2.97 2.77 -26.11
CA ALA A 80 1.69 2.09 -25.84
C ALA A 80 1.85 0.92 -24.84
N ILE A 81 2.88 0.10 -25.00
CA ILE A 81 3.17 -1.00 -24.07
C ILE A 81 3.52 -0.46 -22.66
N ASN A 82 4.28 0.63 -22.58
CA ASN A 82 4.60 1.24 -21.29
C ASN A 82 3.34 1.80 -20.59
N LEU A 83 2.41 2.40 -21.32
CA LEU A 83 1.12 2.83 -20.77
C LEU A 83 0.29 1.64 -20.28
N ALA A 84 0.20 0.56 -21.06
CA ALA A 84 -0.46 -0.67 -20.65
C ALA A 84 0.18 -1.27 -19.39
N LYS A 85 1.51 -1.31 -19.32
CA LYS A 85 2.26 -1.77 -18.17
C LYS A 85 1.94 -0.94 -16.92
N GLN A 86 1.97 0.39 -17.02
CA GLN A 86 1.62 1.29 -15.92
C GLN A 86 0.17 1.09 -15.45
N ALA A 87 -0.77 0.91 -16.39
CA ALA A 87 -2.17 0.64 -16.05
C ALA A 87 -2.35 -0.68 -15.30
N ILE A 88 -1.59 -1.72 -15.66
CA ILE A 88 -1.61 -3.02 -14.97
C ILE A 88 -0.93 -2.91 -13.60
N GLU A 89 0.19 -2.20 -13.50
CA GLU A 89 0.89 -1.97 -12.21
C GLU A 89 0.02 -1.17 -11.25
N ALA A 90 -0.71 -0.16 -11.73
CA ALA A 90 -1.65 0.61 -10.94
C ALA A 90 -2.80 -0.27 -10.40
N ALA A 91 -3.41 -1.09 -11.27
CA ALA A 91 -4.48 -2.00 -10.86
C ALA A 91 -3.99 -3.07 -9.86
N LEU A 92 -2.77 -3.56 -10.03
CA LEU A 92 -2.13 -4.48 -9.08
C LEU A 92 -1.97 -3.83 -7.71
N GLN A 93 -1.46 -2.59 -7.68
CA GLN A 93 -1.21 -1.87 -6.42
C GLN A 93 -2.53 -1.54 -5.71
N GLU A 94 -3.56 -1.15 -6.44
CA GLU A 94 -4.90 -0.91 -5.91
C GLU A 94 -5.45 -2.18 -5.25
N ARG A 95 -5.36 -3.33 -5.92
CA ARG A 95 -5.85 -4.60 -5.36
C ARG A 95 -5.04 -5.05 -4.15
N ARG A 96 -3.72 -4.85 -4.17
CA ARG A 96 -2.83 -5.16 -3.05
C ARG A 96 -3.19 -4.36 -1.80
N SER A 97 -3.41 -3.05 -1.95
CA SER A 97 -3.83 -2.21 -0.83
C SER A 97 -5.22 -2.59 -0.31
N ALA A 98 -6.16 -2.95 -1.19
CA ALA A 98 -7.49 -3.41 -0.79
C ALA A 98 -7.45 -4.74 0.00
N LEU A 99 -6.61 -5.69 -0.42
CA LEU A 99 -6.45 -6.96 0.31
C LEU A 99 -5.78 -6.73 1.67
N ALA A 100 -4.74 -5.91 1.74
CA ALA A 100 -4.06 -5.57 3.00
C ALA A 100 -5.00 -4.84 3.97
N GLU A 101 -5.83 -3.93 3.47
CA GLU A 101 -6.84 -3.23 4.29
C GLU A 101 -7.90 -4.22 4.81
N ALA A 102 -8.38 -5.13 3.95
CA ALA A 102 -9.35 -6.14 4.36
C ALA A 102 -8.79 -7.08 5.44
N GLU A 103 -7.53 -7.49 5.31
CA GLU A 103 -6.83 -8.31 6.30
C GLU A 103 -6.67 -7.56 7.62
N LEU A 104 -6.23 -6.30 7.56
CA LEU A 104 -6.10 -5.44 8.73
C LEU A 104 -7.45 -5.25 9.45
N GLN A 105 -8.51 -4.99 8.71
CA GLN A 105 -9.86 -4.85 9.28
C GLN A 105 -10.37 -6.13 9.94
N ALA A 106 -10.07 -7.28 9.33
CA ALA A 106 -10.41 -8.58 9.93
C ALA A 106 -9.64 -8.81 11.23
N GLN A 107 -8.34 -8.48 11.25
CA GLN A 107 -7.49 -8.58 12.43
C GLN A 107 -7.98 -7.64 13.54
N LEU A 108 -8.20 -6.37 13.26
CA LEU A 108 -8.70 -5.38 14.22
C LEU A 108 -10.04 -5.81 14.82
N LYS A 109 -10.93 -6.39 14.01
CA LYS A 109 -12.21 -6.90 14.47
C LYS A 109 -12.06 -8.11 15.38
N SER A 110 -11.11 -9.01 15.09
CA SER A 110 -10.86 -10.21 15.91
C SER A 110 -10.16 -9.88 17.22
N GLU A 111 -9.33 -8.84 17.24
CA GLU A 111 -8.57 -8.39 18.42
C GLU A 111 -9.28 -7.30 19.22
N ALA A 112 -10.50 -6.90 18.79
CA ALA A 112 -11.28 -5.89 19.48
C ALA A 112 -11.60 -6.31 20.92
N LEU A 113 -11.16 -5.51 21.88
CA LEU A 113 -11.47 -5.71 23.29
C LEU A 113 -12.63 -4.77 23.69
N ASP A 114 -13.59 -5.32 24.42
CA ASP A 114 -14.63 -4.51 25.01
C ASP A 114 -14.06 -3.72 26.20
N VAL A 115 -13.82 -2.43 25.97
CA VAL A 115 -13.32 -1.49 27.00
C VAL A 115 -14.43 -0.82 27.79
N THR A 116 -15.70 -1.15 27.55
CA THR A 116 -16.85 -0.56 28.25
C THR A 116 -17.08 -1.21 29.62
N LEU A 117 -16.45 -2.34 29.90
CA LEU A 117 -16.51 -2.99 31.21
C LEU A 117 -15.86 -2.09 32.27
N PRO A 118 -16.50 -1.89 33.43
CA PRO A 118 -15.91 -1.13 34.53
C PRO A 118 -14.56 -1.76 34.92
N GLY A 119 -13.57 -0.92 35.09
CA GLY A 119 -12.26 -1.35 35.59
C GLY A 119 -12.39 -1.94 36.99
N ARG A 120 -11.40 -2.69 37.44
CA ARG A 120 -11.34 -3.16 38.81
C ARG A 120 -11.38 -1.93 39.74
N GLU A 121 -12.34 -1.93 40.69
CA GLU A 121 -12.37 -0.92 41.73
C GLU A 121 -11.03 -0.93 42.46
N ARG A 122 -10.33 0.20 42.39
CA ARG A 122 -9.17 0.40 43.24
C ARG A 122 -9.67 0.94 44.58
N PRO A 123 -9.33 0.33 45.70
CA PRO A 123 -9.66 0.89 46.99
C PRO A 123 -9.08 2.31 47.07
N ALA A 124 -9.84 3.24 47.56
CA ALA A 124 -9.36 4.60 47.82
C ALA A 124 -8.14 4.50 48.73
N GLY A 125 -7.00 4.97 48.26
CA GLY A 125 -5.77 5.01 49.04
C GLY A 125 -5.93 6.05 50.19
N GLY A 126 -5.19 5.86 51.27
CA GLY A 126 -4.99 6.90 52.27
C GLY A 126 -3.83 7.84 51.88
N LEU A 127 -3.73 8.96 52.54
CA LEU A 127 -2.58 9.85 52.45
C LEU A 127 -1.32 9.15 52.92
N HIS A 128 -0.20 9.45 52.24
CA HIS A 128 1.10 8.91 52.64
C HIS A 128 1.42 9.36 54.09
N PRO A 129 2.05 8.52 54.95
CA PRO A 129 2.39 8.91 56.32
C PRO A 129 3.19 10.20 56.43
N VAL A 130 4.06 10.50 55.46
CA VAL A 130 4.80 11.77 55.41
C VAL A 130 3.86 12.96 55.21
N SER A 131 2.86 12.87 54.34
CA SER A 131 1.90 13.93 54.12
C SER A 131 1.05 14.20 55.38
N LEU A 132 0.62 13.13 56.07
CA LEU A 132 -0.08 13.24 57.35
C LEU A 132 0.78 13.89 58.41
N THR A 133 2.10 13.60 58.43
CA THR A 133 3.02 14.22 59.35
C THR A 133 3.24 15.68 59.09
N LEU A 134 3.36 16.07 57.79
CA LEU A 134 3.47 17.48 57.39
C LEU A 134 2.22 18.26 57.78
N GLU A 135 1.03 17.78 57.43
CA GLU A 135 -0.24 18.42 57.85
C GLU A 135 -0.31 18.64 59.38
N ARG A 136 0.15 17.67 60.14
CA ARG A 136 0.21 17.78 61.60
C ARG A 136 1.21 18.82 62.09
N ILE A 137 2.36 18.91 61.46
CA ILE A 137 3.37 19.94 61.75
C ILE A 137 2.84 21.32 61.43
N GLU A 138 2.25 21.50 60.23
CA GLU A 138 1.64 22.75 59.83
C GLU A 138 0.53 23.18 60.77
N ALA A 139 -0.33 22.26 61.19
CA ALA A 139 -1.39 22.57 62.19
C ALA A 139 -0.82 23.02 63.56
N ILE A 140 0.28 22.39 64.04
CA ILE A 140 0.93 22.79 65.27
C ILE A 140 1.52 24.17 65.18
N PHE A 141 2.32 24.44 64.12
CA PHE A 141 2.95 25.75 63.93
C PHE A 141 1.91 26.85 63.66
N GLY A 142 0.85 26.56 62.83
CA GLY A 142 -0.24 27.47 62.62
C GLY A 142 -0.94 27.87 63.91
N SER A 143 -1.11 26.93 64.89
CA SER A 143 -1.66 27.25 66.19
C SER A 143 -0.80 28.20 67.06
N MET A 144 0.49 28.30 66.76
CA MET A 144 1.43 29.23 67.37
C MET A 144 1.57 30.56 66.64
N GLY A 145 0.83 30.74 65.56
CA GLY A 145 0.80 32.00 64.79
C GLY A 145 1.80 32.05 63.64
N PHE A 146 2.35 30.89 63.19
CA PHE A 146 3.16 30.83 61.97
C PHE A 146 2.31 30.56 60.74
N ASP A 147 2.68 31.17 59.64
CA ASP A 147 2.07 30.93 58.34
C ASP A 147 3.00 30.01 57.50
N VAL A 148 2.42 29.17 56.70
CA VAL A 148 3.15 28.32 55.71
C VAL A 148 3.30 29.16 54.45
N ALA A 149 4.57 29.34 54.05
CA ALA A 149 4.90 30.05 52.81
C ALA A 149 5.53 29.08 51.80
N ASP A 150 5.03 29.07 50.57
CA ASP A 150 5.62 28.38 49.48
C ASP A 150 6.68 29.29 48.80
N GLY A 151 7.82 28.73 48.46
CA GLY A 151 8.90 29.43 47.77
C GLY A 151 9.56 28.54 46.71
N PRO A 152 10.34 29.12 45.82
CA PRO A 152 11.08 28.33 44.84
C PRO A 152 12.10 27.43 45.53
N GLU A 153 12.20 26.19 45.12
CA GLU A 153 13.19 25.23 45.68
C GLU A 153 14.63 25.54 45.23
N ILE A 154 14.80 26.31 44.18
CA ILE A 154 16.09 26.69 43.58
C ILE A 154 16.11 28.22 43.46
N GLU A 155 17.12 28.81 44.09
CA GLU A 155 17.38 30.25 44.01
C GLU A 155 18.81 30.51 43.55
N SER A 156 19.04 31.68 42.94
CA SER A 156 20.39 32.12 42.62
C SER A 156 21.07 32.63 43.89
N ASP A 157 22.35 32.31 44.03
CA ASP A 157 23.17 32.82 45.14
C ASP A 157 23.38 34.36 44.95
N TRP A 158 22.75 35.13 45.80
CA TRP A 158 22.76 36.62 45.76
C TRP A 158 23.37 37.16 47.03
#